data_35e9d6f96f721a9eaab205170418a8d6
#
_entry.id   35e9d6f96f721a9eaab205170418a8d6
#
_cell.length_a   1.000
_cell.length_b   1.000
_cell.length_c   1.000
_cell.angle_alpha   90.00
_cell.angle_beta   90.00
_cell.angle_gamma   90.00
#
_symmetry.space_group_name_H-M   'P 1'
#
loop_
_entity.id
_entity.type
_entity.pdbx_description
1 polymer ?
#
loop_
_entity_poly.entity_id
_entity_poly.type
_entity_poly.pdbx_seq_one_letter_code
_entity_poly.pdbx_strand_id
1 'polypeptide(L)'
;MSKVSFLGAGSWGTALAIMLAKNGHDVTLWSAIESEIDMLAEYREHKNRLPGAKLPDSIKLTKDLKEACTGYDLIVFAVHRLLYVRQPKMPVSISRKDSAL
;
A
#
# COMPACT_ATOMS: atom_id res chain seq x y z
N MET A 1 -14.02 -9.05 4.69
CA MET A 1 -12.56 -8.83 4.53
C MET A 1 -12.21 -8.80 3.06
N SER A 2 -11.44 -7.81 2.65
CA SER A 2 -11.03 -7.66 1.25
C SER A 2 -9.53 -7.87 1.10
N LYS A 3 -9.12 -8.30 -0.08
CA LYS A 3 -7.71 -8.37 -0.43
C LYS A 3 -7.33 -7.07 -1.13
N VAL A 4 -6.43 -6.32 -0.53
CA VAL A 4 -6.04 -4.99 -1.01
C VAL A 4 -4.55 -4.96 -1.29
N SER A 5 -4.18 -4.48 -2.47
CA SER A 5 -2.79 -4.32 -2.85
C SER A 5 -2.47 -2.84 -3.00
N PHE A 6 -1.38 -2.42 -2.38
CA PHE A 6 -0.88 -1.05 -2.51
C PHE A 6 0.34 -1.03 -3.41
N LEU A 7 0.26 -0.29 -4.50
CA LEU A 7 1.37 -0.11 -5.42
C LEU A 7 2.00 1.25 -5.13
N GLY A 8 3.07 1.22 -4.35
CA GLY A 8 3.76 2.40 -3.89
C GLY A 8 3.79 2.46 -2.37
N ALA A 9 4.94 2.72 -1.81
CA ALA A 9 5.15 2.70 -0.35
C ALA A 9 5.55 4.07 0.19
N GLY A 10 4.88 5.12 -0.29
CA GLY A 10 5.05 6.45 0.29
C GLY A 10 4.38 6.52 1.66
N SER A 11 4.51 7.67 2.34
CA SER A 11 3.97 7.81 3.69
C SER A 11 2.46 7.59 3.73
N TRP A 12 1.75 8.13 2.76
CA TRP A 12 0.29 8.03 2.75
C TRP A 12 -0.19 6.63 2.43
N GLY A 13 0.43 6.00 1.42
CA GLY A 13 0.08 4.62 1.08
C GLY A 13 0.40 3.65 2.21
N THR A 14 1.54 3.83 2.87
CA THR A 14 1.93 3.02 4.01
C THR A 14 0.95 3.20 5.17
N ALA A 15 0.55 4.44 5.46
CA ALA A 15 -0.40 4.71 6.54
C ALA A 15 -1.76 4.05 6.29
N LEU A 16 -2.27 4.12 5.05
CA LEU A 16 -3.52 3.48 4.69
C LEU A 16 -3.41 1.95 4.75
N ALA A 17 -2.28 1.41 4.31
CA ALA A 17 -2.05 -0.03 4.37
C ALA A 17 -2.12 -0.53 5.81
N ILE A 18 -1.48 0.19 6.73
CA ILE A 18 -1.50 -0.14 8.14
C ILE A 18 -2.94 -0.10 8.68
N MET A 19 -3.67 0.96 8.35
CA MET A 19 -5.04 1.13 8.81
C MET A 19 -5.93 -0.02 8.35
N LEU A 20 -5.86 -0.37 7.07
CA LEU A 20 -6.68 -1.45 6.52
C LEU A 20 -6.30 -2.81 7.10
N ALA A 21 -5.01 -3.04 7.31
CA ALA A 21 -4.56 -4.30 7.92
C ALA A 21 -5.08 -4.42 9.35
N LYS A 22 -5.08 -3.32 10.11
CA LYS A 22 -5.61 -3.33 11.47
C LYS A 22 -7.11 -3.57 11.51
N ASN A 23 -7.80 -3.24 10.43
CA ASN A 23 -9.24 -3.48 10.32
C ASN A 23 -9.57 -4.87 9.74
N GLY A 24 -8.59 -5.74 9.63
CA GLY A 24 -8.81 -7.13 9.24
C GLY A 24 -8.73 -7.42 7.76
N HIS A 25 -8.33 -6.45 6.94
CA HIS A 25 -8.16 -6.68 5.51
C HIS A 25 -6.82 -7.36 5.23
N ASP A 26 -6.78 -8.13 4.15
CA ASP A 26 -5.56 -8.79 3.70
C ASP A 26 -4.80 -7.81 2.80
N VAL A 27 -3.71 -7.26 3.32
CA VAL A 27 -3.00 -6.16 2.65
C VAL A 27 -1.64 -6.62 2.15
N THR A 28 -1.33 -6.23 0.91
CA THR A 28 -0.02 -6.42 0.31
C THR A 28 0.53 -5.06 -0.10
N LEU A 29 1.82 -4.86 0.10
CA LEU A 29 2.49 -3.60 -0.21
C LEU A 29 3.64 -3.88 -1.18
N TRP A 30 3.64 -3.15 -2.29
CA TRP A 30 4.68 -3.24 -3.31
C TRP A 30 5.32 -1.87 -3.52
N SER A 31 6.61 -1.86 -3.82
CA SER A 31 7.31 -0.64 -4.19
C SER A 31 8.21 -0.91 -5.39
N ALA A 32 8.33 0.10 -6.27
CA ALA A 32 9.26 0.05 -7.37
C ALA A 32 10.72 0.12 -6.89
N ILE A 33 10.93 0.58 -5.68
CA ILE A 33 12.26 0.68 -5.08
C ILE A 33 12.48 -0.54 -4.19
N GLU A 34 13.29 -1.48 -4.67
CA GLU A 34 13.50 -2.75 -3.96
C GLU A 34 14.10 -2.57 -2.57
N SER A 35 15.00 -1.60 -2.42
CA SER A 35 15.60 -1.31 -1.11
C SER A 35 14.55 -0.85 -0.10
N GLU A 36 13.48 -0.23 -0.56
CA GLU A 36 12.39 0.19 0.28
C GLU A 36 11.65 -1.02 0.85
N ILE A 37 11.39 -2.02 0.00
CA ILE A 37 10.77 -3.27 0.46
C ILE A 37 11.68 -4.00 1.44
N ASP A 38 13.00 -4.03 1.19
CA ASP A 38 13.95 -4.64 2.11
C ASP A 38 13.92 -3.96 3.48
N MET A 39 13.88 -2.64 3.49
CA MET A 39 13.81 -1.87 4.74
C MET A 39 12.51 -2.14 5.49
N LEU A 40 11.38 -2.18 4.77
CA LEU A 40 10.09 -2.46 5.38
C LEU A 40 10.04 -3.87 5.96
N ALA A 41 10.64 -4.84 5.27
CA ALA A 41 10.69 -6.21 5.77
C ALA A 41 11.55 -6.33 7.02
N GLU A 42 12.69 -5.64 7.03
CA GLU A 42 13.63 -5.72 8.15
C GLU A 42 13.11 -5.02 9.40
N TYR A 43 12.62 -3.81 9.25
CA TYR A 43 12.24 -2.99 10.40
C TYR A 43 10.74 -3.01 10.68
N ARG A 44 9.93 -3.50 9.76
CA ARG A 44 8.47 -3.46 9.84
C ARG A 44 7.99 -2.03 10.10
N GLU A 45 8.66 -1.07 9.45
CA GLU A 45 8.42 0.35 9.62
C GLU A 45 9.06 1.08 8.44
N HIS A 46 8.39 2.10 7.91
CA HIS A 46 9.01 2.93 6.87
C HIS A 46 9.81 4.04 7.54
N LYS A 47 11.09 3.80 7.70
CA LYS A 47 11.97 4.71 8.46
C LYS A 47 12.02 6.12 7.92
N ASN A 48 11.92 6.26 6.59
CA ASN A 48 12.08 7.55 5.92
C ASN A 48 10.79 8.32 5.78
N ARG A 49 9.67 7.63 5.56
CA ARG A 49 8.40 8.27 5.22
C ARG A 49 7.38 8.28 6.35
N LEU A 50 7.45 7.30 7.22
CA LEU A 50 6.47 7.16 8.29
C LEU A 50 7.13 6.55 9.53
N PRO A 51 8.12 7.25 10.11
CA PRO A 51 8.83 6.71 11.27
C PRO A 51 7.89 6.58 12.46
N GLY A 52 8.09 5.53 13.23
CA GLY A 52 7.32 5.28 14.43
C GLY A 52 6.05 4.46 14.23
N ALA A 53 5.58 4.29 12.99
CA ALA A 53 4.39 3.51 12.71
C ALA A 53 4.79 2.11 12.26
N LYS A 54 4.55 1.11 13.08
CA LYS A 54 4.91 -0.27 12.79
C LYS A 54 3.89 -0.93 11.88
N LEU A 55 4.40 -1.74 10.94
CA LEU A 55 3.55 -2.54 10.07
C LEU A 55 3.01 -3.75 10.84
N PRO A 56 1.70 -4.01 10.80
CA PRO A 56 1.18 -5.27 11.31
C PRO A 56 1.83 -6.46 10.60
N ASP A 57 1.99 -7.57 11.31
CA ASP A 57 2.63 -8.76 10.76
C ASP A 57 1.85 -9.33 9.57
N SER A 58 0.57 -9.03 9.48
CA SER A 58 -0.29 -9.52 8.40
C SER A 58 -0.02 -8.87 7.05
N ILE A 59 0.66 -7.71 7.04
CA ILE A 59 0.98 -7.05 5.77
C ILE A 59 2.07 -7.83 5.04
N LYS A 60 1.75 -8.21 3.81
CA LYS A 60 2.71 -8.87 2.93
C LYS A 60 3.50 -7.83 2.15
N LEU A 61 4.78 -8.07 1.99
CA LEU A 61 5.66 -7.20 1.22
C LEU A 61 6.14 -7.97 0.00
N THR A 62 6.11 -7.34 -1.16
CA THR A 62 6.55 -8.00 -2.38
C THR A 62 7.30 -7.03 -3.28
N LYS A 63 8.26 -7.57 -4.04
CA LYS A 63 8.98 -6.86 -5.09
C LYS A 63 8.42 -7.19 -6.46
N ASP A 64 7.50 -8.15 -6.54
CA ASP A 64 6.94 -8.63 -7.80
C ASP A 64 5.63 -7.90 -8.10
N LEU A 65 5.66 -7.02 -9.09
CA LEU A 65 4.50 -6.25 -9.49
C LEU A 65 3.35 -7.14 -9.97
N LYS A 66 3.66 -8.20 -10.68
CA LYS A 66 2.63 -9.12 -11.18
C LYS A 66 1.90 -9.77 -10.01
N GLU A 67 2.63 -10.22 -9.01
CA GLU A 67 2.03 -10.78 -7.79
C GLU A 67 1.15 -9.77 -7.10
N ALA A 68 1.61 -8.53 -7.01
CA ALA A 68 0.87 -7.45 -6.36
C ALA A 68 -0.41 -7.08 -7.11
N CYS A 69 -0.50 -7.42 -8.41
CA CYS A 69 -1.66 -7.06 -9.23
C CYS A 69 -2.63 -8.22 -9.45
N THR A 70 -2.32 -9.41 -8.93
CA THR A 70 -3.09 -10.62 -9.24
C THR A 70 -3.92 -11.07 -8.03
N GLY A 71 -5.22 -11.23 -8.25
CA GLY A 71 -6.10 -11.84 -7.24
C GLY A 71 -6.55 -10.90 -6.13
N TYR A 72 -6.49 -9.59 -6.35
CA TYR A 72 -6.93 -8.62 -5.34
C TYR A 72 -8.29 -8.02 -5.67
N ASP A 73 -9.04 -7.73 -4.63
CA ASP A 73 -10.35 -7.07 -4.75
C ASP A 73 -10.18 -5.59 -5.05
N LEU A 74 -9.10 -4.99 -4.56
CA LEU A 74 -8.85 -3.57 -4.68
C LEU A 74 -7.35 -3.36 -4.88
N ILE A 75 -6.99 -2.55 -5.87
CA ILE A 75 -5.61 -2.17 -6.12
C ILE A 75 -5.51 -0.65 -5.95
N VAL A 76 -4.61 -0.22 -5.08
CA VAL A 76 -4.42 1.19 -4.75
C VAL A 76 -3.07 1.65 -5.27
N PHE A 77 -3.07 2.62 -6.18
CA PHE A 77 -1.84 3.24 -6.67
C PHE A 77 -1.57 4.47 -5.82
N ALA A 78 -0.58 4.38 -4.95
CA ALA A 78 -0.23 5.48 -4.06
C ALA A 78 0.97 6.22 -4.64
N VAL A 79 0.71 7.21 -5.48
CA VAL A 79 1.75 8.04 -6.06
C VAL A 79 1.73 9.41 -5.41
N HIS A 80 2.77 10.20 -5.66
CA HIS A 80 2.92 11.50 -5.03
C HIS A 80 1.65 12.36 -5.20
N ARG A 81 1.00 12.70 -4.09
CA ARG A 81 -0.19 13.55 -4.00
C ARG A 81 -1.46 12.98 -4.60
N LEU A 82 -1.40 11.84 -5.26
CA LEU A 82 -2.56 11.23 -5.89
C LEU A 82 -2.75 9.81 -5.40
N LEU A 83 -4.00 9.41 -5.28
CA LEU A 83 -4.35 8.05 -4.96
C LEU A 83 -5.25 7.54 -6.08
N TYR A 84 -4.80 6.51 -6.77
CA TYR A 84 -5.57 5.82 -7.79
C TYR A 84 -6.09 4.52 -7.20
N VAL A 85 -7.40 4.31 -7.29
CA VAL A 85 -8.02 3.11 -6.76
C VAL A 85 -8.69 2.38 -7.91
N ARG A 86 -8.39 1.09 -8.05
CA ARG A 86 -8.96 0.26 -9.09
C ARG A 86 -9.59 -0.97 -8.51
N GLN A 87 -10.83 -1.25 -8.94
CA GLN A 87 -11.53 -2.49 -8.62
C GLN A 87 -11.77 -3.24 -9.93
N PRO A 88 -11.82 -4.57 -9.90
CA PRO A 88 -11.95 -5.36 -11.12
C PRO A 88 -13.18 -5.02 -11.96
N LYS A 89 -14.26 -4.59 -11.33
CA LYS A 89 -15.54 -4.33 -12.01
C LYS A 89 -15.91 -2.86 -12.04
N MET A 90 -14.99 -1.97 -11.71
CA MET A 90 -15.28 -0.54 -11.60
C MET A 90 -14.21 0.28 -12.30
N PRO A 91 -14.57 1.48 -12.80
CA PRO A 91 -13.57 2.36 -13.38
C PRO A 91 -12.57 2.82 -12.32
N VAL A 92 -11.43 3.31 -12.80
CA VAL A 92 -10.41 3.85 -11.90
C VAL A 92 -10.95 5.10 -11.22
N SER A 93 -10.80 5.16 -9.91
CA SER A 93 -11.11 6.35 -9.12
C SER A 93 -9.82 7.05 -8.76
N ILE A 94 -9.84 8.37 -8.78
CA ILE A 94 -8.67 9.19 -8.46
C ILE A 94 -9.05 10.11 -7.31
N SER A 95 -8.17 10.14 -6.31
CA SER A 95 -8.35 11.04 -5.17
C SER A 95 -7.06 11.82 -4.96
N ARG A 96 -7.19 13.14 -4.82
CA ARG A 96 -6.03 14.00 -4.59
C ARG A 96 -5.88 14.23 -3.09
N LYS A 97 -4.80 13.72 -2.57
CA LYS A 97 -4.53 13.76 -1.16
C LYS A 97 -4.48 15.17 -0.59
N ASP A 98 -3.85 16.07 -1.30
CA ASP A 98 -3.67 17.45 -0.84
C ASP A 98 -4.89 18.33 -1.08
N SER A 99 -5.70 18.02 -2.05
CA SER A 99 -6.88 18.83 -2.37
C SER A 99 -8.08 18.48 -1.50
N ALA A 100 -8.07 17.31 -0.91
CA ALA A 100 -9.13 16.88 -0.01
C ALA A 100 -8.99 17.50 1.38
N LEU A 101 -7.92 18.17 1.57
CA LEU A 101 -7.56 18.71 2.88
C LEU A 101 -7.89 20.18 2.98
#